data_1400ffac0c158e0ce92aab0e1a2f6b17
#
_entry.id   1400ffac0c158e0ce92aab0e1a2f6b17
#
_cell.length_a   1.000
_cell.length_b   1.000
_cell.length_c   1.000
_cell.angle_alpha   90.00
_cell.angle_beta   90.00
_cell.angle_gamma   90.00
#
_symmetry.space_group_name_H-M   'P 1'
#
loop_
_entity.id
_entity.type
_entity.pdbx_description
1 polymer ?
#
loop_
_entity_poly.entity_id
_entity_poly.type
_entity_poly.pdbx_seq_one_letter_code
_entity_poly.pdbx_strand_id
1 'polypeptide(L)'
;LKLNCGFQWDINATFSRNRVENFSETLYEWEDPTTEAWKIDRGNTPISFSPDFILNNRFSYTYRGFEASLQSQYVSKQYMSNAKQAEQTLDAYFVSNLNLAYTFQLPHVKSVTVGFTIYNLFNEKYENNGYAGSGYTLKDGKPERYNYAGYAAQAGTNVMGNLSIRF
;
A
#
# COMPACT_ATOMS: atom_id res chain seq x y z
N LEU A 1 9.04 -32.58 -28.65
CA LEU A 1 8.62 -31.91 -27.39
C LEU A 1 9.43 -30.62 -27.21
N LYS A 2 8.87 -29.46 -27.56
CA LYS A 2 9.45 -28.20 -27.11
C LYS A 2 9.29 -28.12 -25.59
N LEU A 3 10.37 -28.22 -24.86
CA LEU A 3 10.44 -27.94 -23.44
C LEU A 3 10.16 -26.43 -23.26
N ASN A 4 8.90 -26.06 -22.97
CA ASN A 4 8.59 -24.68 -22.55
C ASN A 4 9.08 -24.51 -21.11
N CYS A 5 10.35 -24.14 -20.97
CA CYS A 5 10.93 -23.64 -19.73
C CYS A 5 11.20 -22.16 -19.93
N GLY A 6 10.68 -21.32 -19.05
CA GLY A 6 10.87 -19.88 -19.12
C GLY A 6 11.09 -19.30 -17.73
N PHE A 7 12.04 -18.37 -17.63
CA PHE A 7 12.23 -17.50 -16.49
C PHE A 7 12.02 -16.06 -16.94
N GLN A 8 11.23 -15.29 -16.23
CA GLN A 8 10.97 -13.88 -16.52
C GLN A 8 11.13 -13.07 -15.25
N TRP A 9 11.78 -11.92 -15.38
CA TRP A 9 11.93 -10.95 -14.31
C TRP A 9 11.41 -9.59 -14.79
N ASP A 10 10.38 -9.09 -14.14
CA ASP A 10 9.81 -7.78 -14.38
C ASP A 10 10.11 -6.89 -13.18
N ILE A 11 10.61 -5.70 -13.43
CA ILE A 11 10.89 -4.70 -12.42
C ILE A 11 10.35 -3.34 -12.86
N ASN A 12 9.72 -2.63 -11.92
CA ASN A 12 9.25 -1.26 -12.12
C ASN A 12 9.59 -0.44 -10.88
N ALA A 13 10.23 0.70 -11.07
CA ALA A 13 10.57 1.65 -10.03
C ALA A 13 9.98 3.03 -10.36
N THR A 14 9.32 3.63 -9.39
CA THR A 14 8.77 4.98 -9.50
C THR A 14 9.43 5.87 -8.44
N PHE A 15 10.01 6.96 -8.88
CA PHE A 15 10.52 8.03 -8.04
C PHE A 15 9.64 9.26 -8.23
N SER A 16 9.15 9.82 -7.16
CA SER A 16 8.30 11.00 -7.20
C SER A 16 8.68 11.98 -6.09
N ARG A 17 8.40 13.27 -6.31
CA ARG A 17 8.58 14.31 -5.31
C ARG A 17 7.48 15.34 -5.46
N ASN A 18 6.31 15.00 -4.97
CA ASN A 18 5.14 15.84 -5.05
C ASN A 18 5.06 16.78 -3.84
N ARG A 19 4.83 18.07 -4.09
CA ARG A 19 4.79 19.10 -3.05
C ARG A 19 3.58 20.01 -3.25
N VAL A 20 3.02 20.48 -2.13
CA VAL A 20 2.11 21.63 -2.09
C VAL A 20 2.95 22.86 -1.78
N GLU A 21 2.86 23.88 -2.62
CA GLU A 21 3.55 25.15 -2.39
C GLU A 21 2.67 26.07 -1.54
N ASN A 22 3.31 26.79 -0.62
CA ASN A 22 2.67 27.79 0.24
C ASN A 22 1.42 27.24 0.97
N PHE A 23 1.54 26.01 1.49
CA PHE A 23 0.44 25.37 2.22
C PHE A 23 0.16 26.09 3.53
N SER A 24 -1.07 26.54 3.70
CA SER A 24 -1.58 27.08 4.95
C SER A 24 -2.61 26.11 5.55
N GLU A 25 -2.33 25.63 6.75
CA GLU A 25 -3.22 24.75 7.50
C GLU A 25 -4.21 25.60 8.29
N THR A 26 -5.48 25.24 8.23
CA THR A 26 -6.54 25.88 9.02
C THR A 26 -7.03 24.89 10.05
N LEU A 27 -6.89 25.21 11.33
CA LEU A 27 -7.35 24.41 12.45
C LEU A 27 -8.60 25.07 13.06
N TYR A 28 -9.56 24.24 13.43
CA TYR A 28 -10.78 24.66 14.11
C TYR A 28 -10.73 24.21 15.57
N GLU A 29 -11.35 25.01 16.43
CA GLU A 29 -11.56 24.64 17.83
C GLU A 29 -12.53 23.46 17.90
N TRP A 30 -12.23 22.46 18.76
CA TRP A 30 -12.98 21.21 18.78
C TRP A 30 -14.37 21.38 19.41
N GLU A 31 -14.45 22.09 20.52
CA GLU A 31 -15.69 22.22 21.31
C GLU A 31 -16.62 23.30 20.74
N ASP A 32 -16.03 24.36 20.15
CA ASP A 32 -16.77 25.47 19.55
C ASP A 32 -16.22 25.83 18.15
N PRO A 33 -16.71 25.18 17.09
CA PRO A 33 -16.29 25.48 15.71
C PRO A 33 -16.61 26.91 15.23
N THR A 34 -17.39 27.69 15.99
CA THR A 34 -17.67 29.11 15.68
C THR A 34 -16.54 30.04 16.11
N THR A 35 -15.63 29.54 16.95
CA THR A 35 -14.40 30.25 17.32
C THR A 35 -13.52 30.50 16.11
N GLU A 36 -12.76 31.60 16.16
CA GLU A 36 -11.85 31.98 15.06
C GLU A 36 -10.87 30.85 14.72
N ALA A 37 -10.78 30.50 13.43
CA ALA A 37 -9.89 29.44 12.98
C ALA A 37 -8.42 29.86 13.13
N TRP A 38 -7.60 28.96 13.68
CA TRP A 38 -6.16 29.16 13.79
C TRP A 38 -5.48 28.75 12.49
N LYS A 39 -4.90 29.72 11.78
CA LYS A 39 -4.14 29.50 10.55
C LYS A 39 -2.65 29.38 10.83
N ILE A 40 -2.02 28.36 10.28
CA ILE A 40 -0.59 28.09 10.40
C ILE A 40 0.00 27.97 9.00
N ASP A 41 0.95 28.85 8.68
CA ASP A 41 1.71 28.72 7.44
C ASP A 41 2.76 27.60 7.57
N ARG A 42 2.69 26.62 6.67
CA ARG A 42 3.57 25.44 6.63
C ARG A 42 4.61 25.54 5.52
N GLY A 43 4.50 26.54 4.64
CA GLY A 43 5.36 26.65 3.47
C GLY A 43 5.18 25.49 2.49
N ASN A 44 6.27 24.96 1.95
CA ASN A 44 6.23 23.86 1.01
C ASN A 44 6.21 22.50 1.72
N THR A 45 5.16 21.73 1.52
CA THR A 45 4.94 20.44 2.20
C THR A 45 4.75 19.28 1.21
N PRO A 46 4.99 18.01 1.63
CA PRO A 46 4.63 16.86 0.80
C PRO A 46 3.12 16.77 0.63
N ILE A 47 2.69 16.26 -0.53
CA ILE A 47 1.28 15.88 -0.74
C ILE A 47 0.98 14.62 0.08
N SER A 48 -0.19 14.59 0.73
CA SER A 48 -0.66 13.41 1.45
C SER A 48 -0.82 12.21 0.52
N PHE A 49 -0.58 11.01 1.04
CA PHE A 49 -0.67 9.73 0.32
C PHE A 49 0.19 9.68 -0.95
N SER A 50 1.33 10.38 -0.93
CA SER A 50 2.27 10.42 -2.06
C SER A 50 3.66 9.93 -1.60
N PRO A 51 3.95 8.63 -1.72
CA PRO A 51 5.27 8.09 -1.39
C PRO A 51 6.32 8.59 -2.38
N ASP A 52 7.53 8.89 -1.89
CA ASP A 52 8.63 9.34 -2.74
C ASP A 52 9.24 8.20 -3.60
N PHE A 53 9.01 6.93 -3.20
CA PHE A 53 9.53 5.76 -3.91
C PHE A 53 8.59 4.56 -3.82
N ILE A 54 8.35 3.92 -4.97
CA ILE A 54 7.65 2.64 -5.09
C ILE A 54 8.50 1.71 -5.97
N LEU A 55 8.72 0.49 -5.50
CA LEU A 55 9.37 -0.56 -6.27
C LEU A 55 8.43 -1.77 -6.37
N ASN A 56 8.18 -2.22 -7.58
CA ASN A 56 7.50 -3.48 -7.85
C ASN A 56 8.44 -4.42 -8.57
N ASN A 57 8.41 -5.68 -8.19
CA ASN A 57 9.20 -6.70 -8.82
C ASN A 57 8.39 -8.00 -8.93
N ARG A 58 8.56 -8.73 -10.02
CA ARG A 58 7.93 -10.03 -10.25
C ARG A 58 8.93 -10.97 -10.88
N PHE A 59 9.19 -12.10 -10.20
CA PHE A 59 9.87 -13.25 -10.76
C PHE A 59 8.84 -14.28 -11.18
N SER A 60 8.93 -14.78 -12.40
CA SER A 60 8.05 -15.81 -12.92
C SER A 60 8.86 -16.95 -13.49
N TYR A 61 8.42 -18.17 -13.22
CA TYR A 61 9.01 -19.39 -13.74
C TYR A 61 7.91 -20.29 -14.31
N THR A 62 8.14 -20.83 -15.51
CA THR A 62 7.22 -21.76 -16.16
C THR A 62 7.96 -23.00 -16.61
N TYR A 63 7.39 -24.18 -16.34
CA TYR A 63 7.94 -25.43 -16.78
C TYR A 63 6.86 -26.51 -16.90
N ARG A 64 6.63 -27.07 -18.09
CA ARG A 64 5.72 -28.23 -18.34
C ARG A 64 4.35 -28.12 -17.66
N GLY A 65 3.70 -26.97 -17.77
CA GLY A 65 2.40 -26.71 -17.14
C GLY A 65 2.48 -26.22 -15.69
N PHE A 66 3.65 -26.27 -15.05
CA PHE A 66 3.89 -25.62 -13.77
C PHE A 66 4.23 -24.14 -13.98
N GLU A 67 3.60 -23.31 -13.20
CA GLU A 67 3.84 -21.86 -13.15
C GLU A 67 4.03 -21.44 -11.69
N ALA A 68 5.07 -20.65 -11.44
CA ALA A 68 5.31 -20.01 -10.15
C ALA A 68 5.64 -18.54 -10.38
N SER A 69 5.09 -17.65 -9.57
CA SER A 69 5.51 -16.25 -9.59
C SER A 69 5.53 -15.65 -8.19
N LEU A 70 6.63 -14.96 -7.87
CA LEU A 70 6.80 -14.17 -6.68
C LEU A 70 6.69 -12.70 -7.06
N GLN A 71 5.66 -12.04 -6.54
CA GLN A 71 5.47 -10.59 -6.66
C GLN A 71 5.85 -9.91 -5.36
N SER A 72 6.68 -8.88 -5.42
CA SER A 72 7.06 -8.09 -4.26
C SER A 72 6.87 -6.61 -4.53
N GLN A 73 6.39 -5.89 -3.53
CA GLN A 73 6.19 -4.44 -3.58
C GLN A 73 6.83 -3.81 -2.35
N TYR A 74 7.61 -2.77 -2.59
CA TYR A 74 8.07 -1.84 -1.58
C TYR A 74 7.42 -0.48 -1.82
N VAL A 75 6.91 0.13 -0.75
CA VAL A 75 6.39 1.50 -0.74
C VAL A 75 7.08 2.26 0.37
N SER A 76 7.65 3.41 0.04
CA SER A 76 8.29 4.27 1.04
C SER A 76 7.26 4.94 1.96
N LYS A 77 7.73 5.41 3.11
CA LYS A 77 6.95 6.21 4.06
C LYS A 77 6.20 7.35 3.36
N GLN A 78 4.98 7.61 3.81
CA GLN A 78 4.14 8.69 3.31
C GLN A 78 3.38 9.38 4.46
N TYR A 79 2.99 10.63 4.24
CA TYR A 79 2.18 11.39 5.17
C TYR A 79 0.69 11.22 4.86
N MET A 80 -0.15 11.17 5.88
CA MET A 80 -1.61 11.12 5.72
C MET A 80 -2.23 12.52 5.64
N SER A 81 -1.46 13.57 5.93
CA SER A 81 -1.89 14.97 5.80
C SER A 81 -0.82 15.84 5.17
N ASN A 82 -1.23 16.90 4.49
CA ASN A 82 -0.30 17.89 3.92
C ASN A 82 0.43 18.72 4.99
N ALA A 83 0.00 18.68 6.25
CA ALA A 83 0.65 19.38 7.35
C ALA A 83 1.99 18.75 7.79
N LYS A 84 2.37 17.60 7.23
CA LYS A 84 3.64 16.90 7.49
C LYS A 84 3.86 16.60 8.97
N GLN A 85 2.84 16.14 9.67
CA GLN A 85 2.95 15.76 11.08
C GLN A 85 3.56 14.37 11.22
N ALA A 86 4.48 14.21 12.18
CA ALA A 86 5.19 12.94 12.41
C ALA A 86 4.24 11.81 12.84
N GLU A 87 3.21 12.14 13.62
CA GLU A 87 2.21 11.21 14.13
C GLU A 87 1.16 10.81 13.06
N GLN A 88 1.16 11.47 11.91
CA GLN A 88 0.22 11.27 10.81
C GLN A 88 0.94 10.68 9.60
N THR A 89 1.61 9.54 9.80
CA THR A 89 2.38 8.88 8.75
C THR A 89 2.01 7.40 8.63
N LEU A 90 2.11 6.89 7.41
CA LEU A 90 2.17 5.45 7.13
C LEU A 90 3.64 5.08 6.95
N ASP A 91 4.10 4.08 7.68
CA ASP A 91 5.48 3.61 7.57
C ASP A 91 5.74 2.93 6.22
N ALA A 92 7.01 2.84 5.84
CA ALA A 92 7.40 2.09 4.67
C ALA A 92 7.13 0.59 4.90
N TYR A 93 6.70 -0.10 3.84
CA TYR A 93 6.47 -1.54 3.92
C TYR A 93 7.01 -2.29 2.70
N PHE A 94 7.25 -3.59 2.90
CA PHE A 94 7.63 -4.52 1.85
C PHE A 94 6.77 -5.78 1.95
N VAL A 95 5.93 -6.01 0.96
CA VAL A 95 5.02 -7.16 0.93
C VAL A 95 5.29 -8.04 -0.29
N SER A 96 5.18 -9.36 -0.11
CA SER A 96 5.38 -10.34 -1.18
C SER A 96 4.23 -11.33 -1.25
N ASN A 97 3.82 -11.67 -2.49
CA ASN A 97 2.80 -12.65 -2.78
C ASN A 97 3.39 -13.75 -3.66
N LEU A 98 3.08 -15.01 -3.34
CA LEU A 98 3.50 -16.17 -4.12
C LEU A 98 2.29 -16.80 -4.82
N ASN A 99 2.37 -16.93 -6.14
CA ASN A 99 1.38 -17.64 -6.93
C ASN A 99 2.01 -18.93 -7.46
N LEU A 100 1.28 -20.04 -7.32
CA LEU A 100 1.64 -21.34 -7.85
C LEU A 100 0.46 -21.88 -8.65
N ALA A 101 0.71 -22.44 -9.84
CA ALA A 101 -0.32 -23.09 -10.63
C ALA A 101 0.25 -24.31 -11.36
N TYR A 102 -0.60 -25.29 -11.58
CA TYR A 102 -0.29 -26.43 -12.41
C TYR A 102 -1.43 -26.73 -13.37
N THR A 103 -1.12 -26.73 -14.65
CA THR A 103 -2.06 -27.03 -15.74
C THR A 103 -1.75 -28.42 -16.33
N PHE A 104 -2.76 -29.26 -16.40
CA PHE A 104 -2.67 -30.57 -16.98
C PHE A 104 -3.90 -30.87 -17.87
N GLN A 105 -3.82 -31.91 -18.67
CA GLN A 105 -4.89 -32.38 -19.57
C GLN A 105 -5.52 -33.64 -19.01
N LEU A 106 -6.85 -33.74 -19.12
CA LEU A 106 -7.61 -34.94 -18.83
C LEU A 106 -8.43 -35.37 -20.07
N PRO A 107 -8.81 -36.64 -20.21
CA PRO A 107 -9.74 -37.04 -21.24
C PRO A 107 -11.04 -36.25 -21.15
N HIS A 108 -11.57 -35.81 -22.28
CA HIS A 108 -12.84 -35.07 -22.44
C HIS A 108 -12.81 -33.58 -21.98
N VAL A 109 -11.67 -33.05 -21.50
CA VAL A 109 -11.50 -31.62 -21.22
C VAL A 109 -10.22 -31.10 -21.85
N LYS A 110 -10.19 -29.83 -22.27
CA LYS A 110 -8.99 -29.24 -22.89
C LYS A 110 -7.87 -29.03 -21.88
N SER A 111 -8.21 -28.55 -20.69
CA SER A 111 -7.22 -28.39 -19.63
C SER A 111 -7.89 -28.23 -18.27
N VAL A 112 -7.17 -28.62 -17.23
CA VAL A 112 -7.49 -28.37 -15.83
C VAL A 112 -6.30 -27.63 -15.23
N THR A 113 -6.57 -26.49 -14.58
CA THR A 113 -5.57 -25.71 -13.83
C THR A 113 -5.96 -25.66 -12.37
N VAL A 114 -5.05 -26.09 -11.51
CA VAL A 114 -5.14 -25.93 -10.05
C VAL A 114 -4.14 -24.87 -9.65
N GLY A 115 -4.57 -23.88 -8.88
CA GLY A 115 -3.71 -22.77 -8.45
C GLY A 115 -3.86 -22.45 -6.97
N PHE A 116 -2.81 -21.89 -6.40
CA PHE A 116 -2.75 -21.36 -5.05
C PHE A 116 -2.07 -20.01 -5.07
N THR A 117 -2.64 -19.05 -4.34
CA THR A 117 -2.03 -17.75 -4.08
C THR A 117 -1.84 -17.60 -2.59
N ILE A 118 -0.61 -17.32 -2.17
CA ILE A 118 -0.26 -16.98 -0.80
C ILE A 118 -0.03 -15.46 -0.80
N TYR A 119 -0.95 -14.73 -0.19
CA TYR A 119 -0.81 -13.30 0.02
C TYR A 119 0.00 -13.03 1.28
N ASN A 120 0.80 -11.96 1.23
CA ASN A 120 1.64 -11.54 2.34
C ASN A 120 2.48 -12.71 2.89
N LEU A 121 3.31 -13.28 2.02
CA LEU A 121 4.09 -14.51 2.26
C LEU A 121 4.93 -14.46 3.54
N PHE A 122 5.46 -13.29 3.89
CA PHE A 122 6.35 -13.10 5.05
C PHE A 122 5.61 -12.58 6.29
N ASN A 123 4.28 -12.50 6.25
CA ASN A 123 3.44 -12.02 7.34
C ASN A 123 3.84 -10.62 7.84
N GLU A 124 4.16 -9.73 6.89
CA GLU A 124 4.46 -8.33 7.20
C GLU A 124 3.25 -7.66 7.84
N LYS A 125 3.47 -6.93 8.94
CA LYS A 125 2.43 -6.13 9.58
C LYS A 125 2.58 -4.70 9.09
N TYR A 126 1.62 -4.25 8.32
CA TYR A 126 1.68 -2.92 7.69
C TYR A 126 0.30 -2.30 7.51
N GLU A 127 0.31 -1.00 7.38
CA GLU A 127 -0.83 -0.19 7.01
C GLU A 127 -0.54 0.50 5.67
N ASN A 128 -1.44 0.37 4.71
CA ASN A 128 -1.32 1.05 3.41
C ASN A 128 -2.29 2.21 3.25
N ASN A 129 -3.16 2.40 4.22
CA ASN A 129 -4.15 3.47 4.26
C ASN A 129 -4.46 3.87 5.70
N GLY A 130 -5.08 5.04 5.86
CA GLY A 130 -5.50 5.56 7.14
C GLY A 130 -6.22 6.89 6.97
N TYR A 131 -6.53 7.53 8.05
CA TYR A 131 -7.04 8.89 8.07
C TYR A 131 -6.34 9.70 9.16
N ALA A 132 -6.23 10.97 8.96
CA ALA A 132 -5.60 11.88 9.91
C ALA A 132 -6.28 13.23 9.89
N GLY A 133 -6.24 13.90 11.01
CA GLY A 133 -6.74 15.26 11.16
C GLY A 133 -6.08 15.97 12.33
N SER A 134 -6.35 17.25 12.42
CA SER A 134 -5.81 18.13 13.46
C SER A 134 -6.83 19.20 13.79
N GLY A 135 -6.81 19.64 15.01
CA GLY A 135 -7.56 20.78 15.52
C GLY A 135 -6.78 21.47 16.61
N TYR A 136 -7.42 22.35 17.33
CA TYR A 136 -6.88 22.94 18.55
C TYR A 136 -7.93 22.98 19.65
N THR A 137 -7.48 23.09 20.89
CA THR A 137 -8.29 23.39 22.06
C THR A 137 -7.71 24.64 22.74
N LEU A 138 -8.52 25.35 23.50
CA LEU A 138 -8.05 26.48 24.30
C LEU A 138 -7.62 26.00 25.68
N LYS A 139 -6.32 26.11 25.97
CA LYS A 139 -5.77 25.85 27.30
C LYS A 139 -5.19 27.14 27.86
N ASP A 140 -5.72 27.56 29.00
CA ASP A 140 -5.39 28.86 29.61
C ASP A 140 -5.54 30.04 28.64
N GLY A 141 -6.58 29.99 27.78
CA GLY A 141 -6.85 31.00 26.75
C GLY A 141 -5.88 31.00 25.55
N LYS A 142 -5.03 29.99 25.42
CA LYS A 142 -4.08 29.84 24.29
C LYS A 142 -4.44 28.61 23.46
N PRO A 143 -4.33 28.68 22.11
CA PRO A 143 -4.56 27.53 21.28
C PRO A 143 -3.47 26.46 21.47
N GLU A 144 -3.87 25.26 21.84
CA GLU A 144 -3.03 24.06 21.90
C GLU A 144 -3.46 23.08 20.82
N ARG A 145 -2.56 22.77 19.90
CA ARG A 145 -2.82 21.83 18.80
C ARG A 145 -2.97 20.41 19.31
N TYR A 146 -3.91 19.68 18.75
CA TYR A 146 -3.96 18.21 18.85
C TYR A 146 -3.98 17.59 17.46
N ASN A 147 -3.44 16.38 17.37
CA ASN A 147 -3.46 15.55 16.17
C ASN A 147 -4.18 14.24 16.46
N TYR A 148 -4.86 13.70 15.46
CA TYR A 148 -5.37 12.35 15.53
C TYR A 148 -5.08 11.59 14.23
N ALA A 149 -4.94 10.27 14.32
CA ALA A 149 -4.76 9.38 13.19
C ALA A 149 -5.44 8.04 13.48
N GLY A 150 -5.98 7.43 12.44
CA GLY A 150 -6.45 6.06 12.46
C GLY A 150 -5.86 5.30 11.29
N TYR A 151 -5.55 4.02 11.50
CA TYR A 151 -4.80 3.20 10.57
C TYR A 151 -5.63 2.01 10.10
N ALA A 152 -5.56 1.68 8.81
CA ALA A 152 -6.18 0.51 8.22
C ALA A 152 -5.13 -0.61 8.11
N ALA A 153 -5.09 -1.48 9.13
CA ALA A 153 -4.21 -2.63 9.14
C ALA A 153 -4.54 -3.60 8.00
N GLN A 154 -3.51 -4.09 7.34
CA GLN A 154 -3.65 -5.07 6.28
C GLN A 154 -3.62 -6.49 6.82
N ALA A 155 -4.23 -7.41 6.07
CA ALA A 155 -4.29 -8.81 6.46
C ALA A 155 -2.87 -9.42 6.50
N GLY A 156 -2.62 -10.25 7.50
CA GLY A 156 -1.46 -11.11 7.56
C GLY A 156 -1.46 -12.16 6.45
N THR A 157 -0.59 -13.16 6.53
CA THR A 157 -0.53 -14.24 5.55
C THR A 157 -1.89 -14.93 5.41
N ASN A 158 -2.38 -15.01 4.17
CA ASN A 158 -3.59 -15.75 3.84
C ASN A 158 -3.42 -16.49 2.51
N VAL A 159 -4.23 -17.53 2.29
CA VAL A 159 -4.11 -18.44 1.14
C VAL A 159 -5.44 -18.53 0.42
N MET A 160 -5.40 -18.46 -0.90
CA MET A 160 -6.53 -18.70 -1.78
C MET A 160 -6.22 -19.82 -2.76
N GLY A 161 -7.14 -20.78 -2.90
CA GLY A 161 -7.09 -21.82 -3.94
C GLY A 161 -8.02 -21.47 -5.09
N ASN A 162 -7.65 -21.87 -6.31
CA ASN A 162 -8.49 -21.74 -7.49
C ASN A 162 -8.43 -23.01 -8.35
N LEU A 163 -9.55 -23.34 -8.98
CA LEU A 163 -9.68 -24.43 -9.96
C LEU A 163 -10.32 -23.87 -11.23
N SER A 164 -9.69 -24.11 -12.37
CA SER A 164 -10.23 -23.73 -13.69
C SER A 164 -10.28 -24.97 -14.59
N ILE A 165 -11.43 -25.21 -15.21
CA ILE A 165 -11.66 -26.33 -16.15
C ILE A 165 -12.10 -25.73 -17.48
N ARG A 166 -11.43 -26.10 -18.56
CA ARG A 166 -11.79 -25.73 -19.94
C ARG A 166 -12.23 -26.96 -20.72
N PHE A 167 -13.37 -26.86 -21.34
CA PHE A 167 -13.96 -27.87 -22.19
C PHE A 167 -13.67 -27.64 -23.67
#